data_1936ffe1c093544fe04bd32d77d31d6d
#
_entry.id   1936ffe1c093544fe04bd32d77d31d6d
#
_cell.length_a   1.000
_cell.length_b   1.000
_cell.length_c   1.000
_cell.angle_alpha   90.00
_cell.angle_beta   90.00
_cell.angle_gamma   90.00
#
_symmetry.space_group_name_H-M   'P 1'
#
loop_
_entity.id
_entity.type
_entity.pdbx_description
1 polymer ?
#
loop_
_entity_poly.entity_id
_entity_poly.type
_entity_poly.pdbx_seq_one_letter_code
_entity_poly.pdbx_strand_id
1 'polypeptide(L)'
;MDGSIIASGDEIVYNKPAVLKIASKPGYVLSRLTVDNNEVTLPKGTFNSSTNETSYADYTTSALTASTVIDVRFAAKKTVSVTANPLSATKDEVLAGKNLPVITFSPNTIAGQKVQYKNASGALSDKLPAADGVYTVVATSPETAEYAALKDENMKFTVSKANVLNYNVETAGQGTVTAKMGSTDMASGNEIINGQPAVFTIIANPGFLLNKIVVNGTAVSALPKGAPVSYTHLRA
;
A
#
# COMPACT_ATOMS: atom_id res chain seq x y z
N MET A 1 -34.26 -35.55 22.12
CA MET A 1 -35.00 -34.28 21.86
C MET A 1 -35.45 -34.32 20.40
N ASP A 2 -36.66 -33.90 20.16
CA ASP A 2 -37.30 -33.92 18.82
C ASP A 2 -36.89 -32.72 17.91
N GLY A 3 -35.88 -31.96 18.30
CA GLY A 3 -35.45 -30.77 17.59
C GLY A 3 -36.21 -29.49 17.98
N SER A 4 -36.98 -29.51 19.05
CA SER A 4 -37.67 -28.33 19.56
C SER A 4 -36.69 -27.25 19.99
N ILE A 5 -36.95 -26.00 19.63
CA ILE A 5 -36.21 -24.83 20.10
C ILE A 5 -36.65 -24.54 21.53
N ILE A 6 -35.70 -24.42 22.45
CA ILE A 6 -35.95 -24.05 23.84
C ILE A 6 -35.44 -22.64 24.10
N ALA A 7 -36.19 -21.84 24.83
CA ALA A 7 -35.81 -20.50 25.27
C ALA A 7 -35.15 -20.53 26.66
N SER A 8 -34.53 -19.45 27.08
CA SER A 8 -34.00 -19.30 28.42
C SER A 8 -35.15 -19.35 29.45
N GLY A 9 -35.05 -20.23 30.40
CA GLY A 9 -36.09 -20.49 31.44
C GLY A 9 -37.06 -21.62 31.12
N ASP A 10 -37.00 -22.20 29.92
CA ASP A 10 -37.82 -23.36 29.59
C ASP A 10 -37.36 -24.60 30.37
N GLU A 11 -38.34 -25.49 30.64
CA GLU A 11 -38.04 -26.79 31.24
C GLU A 11 -37.31 -27.69 30.25
N ILE A 12 -36.31 -28.38 30.76
CA ILE A 12 -35.49 -29.33 29.98
C ILE A 12 -35.82 -30.77 30.34
N VAL A 13 -35.67 -31.67 29.37
CA VAL A 13 -35.84 -33.08 29.63
C VAL A 13 -34.65 -33.60 30.46
N TYR A 14 -34.94 -34.13 31.64
CA TYR A 14 -33.95 -34.71 32.54
C TYR A 14 -33.08 -35.76 31.83
N ASN A 15 -31.78 -35.71 32.10
CA ASN A 15 -30.79 -36.63 31.58
C ASN A 15 -30.64 -36.61 30.02
N LYS A 16 -30.95 -35.46 29.39
CA LYS A 16 -30.71 -35.24 27.96
C LYS A 16 -29.74 -34.09 27.75
N PRO A 17 -28.87 -34.15 26.72
CA PRO A 17 -28.04 -33.02 26.34
C PRO A 17 -28.84 -31.93 25.64
N ALA A 18 -28.38 -30.67 25.75
CA ALA A 18 -28.84 -29.55 24.93
C ALA A 18 -27.81 -29.25 23.85
N VAL A 19 -28.32 -28.86 22.66
CA VAL A 19 -27.47 -28.41 21.53
C VAL A 19 -27.68 -26.92 21.34
N LEU A 20 -26.61 -26.16 21.49
CA LEU A 20 -26.61 -24.73 21.27
C LEU A 20 -26.13 -24.40 19.85
N LYS A 21 -26.94 -23.64 19.13
CA LYS A 21 -26.54 -22.99 17.86
C LYS A 21 -26.17 -21.55 18.15
N ILE A 22 -24.91 -21.20 17.92
CA ILE A 22 -24.37 -19.91 18.25
C ILE A 22 -24.00 -19.19 16.94
N ALA A 23 -24.44 -17.95 16.78
CA ALA A 23 -24.02 -17.07 15.69
C ALA A 23 -23.76 -15.67 16.24
N SER A 24 -22.71 -15.02 15.76
CA SER A 24 -22.44 -13.64 16.09
C SER A 24 -23.06 -12.70 15.04
N LYS A 25 -23.51 -11.54 15.49
CA LYS A 25 -23.86 -10.43 14.58
C LYS A 25 -22.61 -9.88 13.86
N PRO A 26 -22.77 -9.16 12.74
CA PRO A 26 -21.67 -8.47 12.08
C PRO A 26 -20.85 -7.63 13.06
N GLY A 27 -19.53 -7.66 12.92
CA GLY A 27 -18.59 -6.93 13.79
C GLY A 27 -18.28 -7.57 15.14
N TYR A 28 -18.90 -8.71 15.47
CA TYR A 28 -18.67 -9.41 16.74
C TYR A 28 -18.13 -10.83 16.55
N VAL A 29 -17.47 -11.32 17.57
CA VAL A 29 -16.92 -12.68 17.64
C VAL A 29 -17.28 -13.29 19.00
N LEU A 30 -17.54 -14.61 19.02
CA LEU A 30 -17.73 -15.34 20.28
C LEU A 30 -16.43 -15.25 21.11
N SER A 31 -16.52 -14.68 22.31
CA SER A 31 -15.37 -14.45 23.17
C SER A 31 -15.33 -15.35 24.40
N ARG A 32 -16.50 -15.82 24.86
CA ARG A 32 -16.61 -16.68 26.02
C ARG A 32 -17.87 -17.53 25.93
N LEU A 33 -17.76 -18.76 26.35
CA LEU A 33 -18.86 -19.69 26.59
C LEU A 33 -18.60 -20.39 27.92
N THR A 34 -19.56 -20.35 28.84
CA THR A 34 -19.48 -21.06 30.09
C THR A 34 -20.74 -21.91 30.33
N VAL A 35 -20.56 -23.02 31.00
CA VAL A 35 -21.64 -23.90 31.51
C VAL A 35 -21.45 -23.99 32.99
N ASP A 36 -22.44 -23.54 33.78
CA ASP A 36 -22.38 -23.49 35.24
C ASP A 36 -21.11 -22.80 35.76
N ASN A 37 -20.77 -21.66 35.20
CA ASN A 37 -19.54 -20.87 35.43
C ASN A 37 -18.22 -21.54 35.02
N ASN A 38 -18.23 -22.76 34.48
CA ASN A 38 -17.03 -23.41 33.97
C ASN A 38 -16.81 -23.01 32.49
N GLU A 39 -15.61 -22.52 32.18
CA GLU A 39 -15.24 -22.19 30.78
C GLU A 39 -15.15 -23.47 29.97
N VAL A 40 -15.69 -23.41 28.75
CA VAL A 40 -15.58 -24.48 27.75
C VAL A 40 -14.80 -23.99 26.56
N THR A 41 -14.16 -24.92 25.86
CA THR A 41 -13.44 -24.60 24.62
C THR A 41 -14.40 -23.99 23.61
N LEU A 42 -14.04 -22.84 23.08
CA LEU A 42 -14.89 -22.15 22.08
C LEU A 42 -14.99 -22.97 20.80
N PRO A 43 -16.22 -23.18 20.29
CA PRO A 43 -16.42 -23.86 19.02
C PRO A 43 -15.81 -23.05 17.86
N LYS A 44 -15.35 -23.75 16.83
CA LYS A 44 -14.78 -23.11 15.64
C LYS A 44 -15.85 -22.31 14.89
N GLY A 45 -15.54 -21.04 14.61
CA GLY A 45 -16.40 -20.17 13.81
C GLY A 45 -16.16 -20.33 12.31
N THR A 46 -17.23 -20.23 11.54
CA THR A 46 -17.24 -20.14 10.06
C THR A 46 -17.87 -18.82 9.66
N PHE A 47 -17.11 -17.96 9.00
CA PHE A 47 -17.57 -16.66 8.56
C PHE A 47 -18.36 -16.76 7.26
N ASN A 48 -19.52 -16.10 7.20
CA ASN A 48 -20.35 -15.96 6.01
C ASN A 48 -20.21 -14.53 5.46
N SER A 49 -19.54 -14.39 4.32
CA SER A 49 -19.30 -13.09 3.68
C SER A 49 -20.56 -12.41 3.10
N SER A 50 -21.65 -13.16 2.93
CA SER A 50 -22.91 -12.61 2.41
C SER A 50 -23.73 -11.94 3.51
N THR A 51 -23.68 -12.44 4.75
CA THR A 51 -24.41 -11.89 5.90
C THR A 51 -23.49 -11.12 6.87
N ASN A 52 -22.16 -11.23 6.71
CA ASN A 52 -21.13 -10.74 7.63
C ASN A 52 -21.27 -11.31 9.06
N GLU A 53 -21.87 -12.48 9.18
CA GLU A 53 -22.04 -13.19 10.44
C GLU A 53 -21.04 -14.33 10.56
N THR A 54 -20.75 -14.74 11.79
CA THR A 54 -19.97 -15.95 12.06
C THR A 54 -20.86 -16.96 12.75
N SER A 55 -21.10 -18.09 12.10
CA SER A 55 -21.75 -19.24 12.70
C SER A 55 -20.70 -20.14 13.34
N TYR A 56 -21.01 -20.65 14.54
CA TYR A 56 -20.11 -21.53 15.28
C TYR A 56 -20.61 -22.97 15.18
N ALA A 57 -19.68 -23.92 15.27
CA ALA A 57 -20.04 -25.33 15.37
C ALA A 57 -20.96 -25.56 16.57
N ASP A 58 -21.92 -26.45 16.44
CA ASP A 58 -22.88 -26.75 17.50
C ASP A 58 -22.14 -27.20 18.78
N TYR A 59 -22.45 -26.53 19.89
CA TYR A 59 -21.97 -26.96 21.20
C TYR A 59 -23.02 -27.84 21.87
N THR A 60 -22.64 -29.05 22.19
CA THR A 60 -23.50 -29.99 22.86
C THR A 60 -23.07 -30.13 24.34
N THR A 61 -23.98 -29.87 25.26
CA THR A 61 -23.74 -30.08 26.68
C THR A 61 -23.64 -31.59 27.03
N SER A 62 -23.10 -31.93 28.18
CA SER A 62 -23.37 -33.23 28.79
C SER A 62 -24.88 -33.39 29.07
N ALA A 63 -25.31 -34.61 29.42
CA ALA A 63 -26.69 -34.83 29.85
C ALA A 63 -27.00 -33.96 31.07
N LEU A 64 -28.08 -33.18 30.98
CA LEU A 64 -28.48 -32.22 31.99
C LEU A 64 -29.29 -32.93 33.09
N THR A 65 -28.75 -32.91 34.33
CA THR A 65 -29.38 -33.56 35.50
C THR A 65 -29.88 -32.57 36.53
N ALA A 66 -29.65 -31.27 36.30
CA ALA A 66 -30.05 -30.17 37.17
C ALA A 66 -30.25 -28.90 36.33
N SER A 67 -30.77 -27.84 36.92
CA SER A 67 -30.79 -26.51 36.33
C SER A 67 -29.37 -26.08 35.95
N THR A 68 -29.17 -25.67 34.71
CA THR A 68 -27.86 -25.34 34.14
C THR A 68 -27.89 -23.93 33.60
N VAL A 69 -26.87 -23.15 33.92
CA VAL A 69 -26.68 -21.79 33.40
C VAL A 69 -25.64 -21.83 32.29
N ILE A 70 -26.05 -21.35 31.11
CA ILE A 70 -25.13 -21.19 29.93
C ILE A 70 -24.98 -19.71 29.68
N ASP A 71 -23.76 -19.19 29.77
CA ASP A 71 -23.44 -17.78 29.48
C ASP A 71 -22.62 -17.71 28.22
N VAL A 72 -23.14 -16.95 27.24
CA VAL A 72 -22.52 -16.72 25.91
C VAL A 72 -22.17 -15.27 25.81
N ARG A 73 -20.89 -14.96 25.59
CA ARG A 73 -20.41 -13.59 25.42
C ARG A 73 -19.77 -13.37 24.07
N PHE A 74 -20.05 -12.21 23.52
CA PHE A 74 -19.46 -11.73 22.29
C PHE A 74 -18.59 -10.51 22.58
N ALA A 75 -17.49 -10.36 21.85
CA ALA A 75 -16.63 -9.19 21.84
C ALA A 75 -16.58 -8.58 20.42
N ALA A 76 -16.20 -7.33 20.33
CA ALA A 76 -15.90 -6.73 19.02
C ALA A 76 -14.76 -7.49 18.35
N LYS A 77 -14.84 -7.65 17.03
CA LYS A 77 -13.75 -8.21 16.22
C LYS A 77 -12.49 -7.36 16.35
N LYS A 78 -11.34 -8.00 16.21
CA LYS A 78 -10.04 -7.32 16.16
C LYS A 78 -9.97 -6.38 14.96
N THR A 79 -9.21 -5.30 15.07
CA THR A 79 -8.97 -4.38 13.95
C THR A 79 -7.76 -4.80 13.14
N VAL A 80 -7.82 -4.52 11.84
CA VAL A 80 -6.65 -4.59 10.95
C VAL A 80 -6.07 -3.18 10.87
N SER A 81 -4.75 -3.05 10.98
CA SER A 81 -4.04 -1.81 10.72
C SER A 81 -3.23 -1.90 9.43
N VAL A 82 -2.93 -0.75 8.83
CA VAL A 82 -2.11 -0.66 7.62
C VAL A 82 -1.15 0.52 7.73
N THR A 83 0.07 0.34 7.22
CA THR A 83 1.09 1.39 7.12
C THR A 83 1.69 1.41 5.72
N ALA A 84 2.22 2.56 5.30
CA ALA A 84 2.92 2.73 4.05
C ALA A 84 4.21 3.52 4.25
N ASN A 85 5.30 3.09 3.63
CA ASN A 85 6.58 3.80 3.65
C ASN A 85 7.44 3.40 2.44
N PRO A 86 8.08 4.34 1.70
CA PRO A 86 7.93 5.80 1.83
C PRO A 86 6.56 6.29 1.32
N LEU A 87 6.25 7.57 1.55
CA LEU A 87 5.02 8.21 1.06
C LEU A 87 5.27 9.18 -0.11
N SER A 88 6.46 9.16 -0.68
CA SER A 88 6.80 9.93 -1.87
C SER A 88 7.95 9.31 -2.65
N ALA A 89 7.96 9.53 -3.96
CA ALA A 89 9.07 9.23 -4.85
C ALA A 89 9.05 10.22 -6.03
N THR A 90 10.16 10.34 -6.75
CA THR A 90 10.18 11.02 -8.04
C THR A 90 9.60 10.11 -9.12
N LYS A 91 9.14 10.70 -10.22
CA LYS A 91 8.67 9.93 -11.39
C LYS A 91 9.72 8.92 -11.85
N ASP A 92 11.00 9.32 -11.88
CA ASP A 92 12.09 8.47 -12.32
C ASP A 92 12.30 7.27 -11.40
N GLU A 93 12.17 7.47 -10.08
CA GLU A 93 12.27 6.38 -9.11
C GLU A 93 11.11 5.40 -9.28
N VAL A 94 9.89 5.89 -9.52
CA VAL A 94 8.73 5.03 -9.78
C VAL A 94 8.94 4.22 -11.06
N LEU A 95 9.41 4.84 -12.15
CA LEU A 95 9.72 4.16 -13.42
C LEU A 95 10.84 3.13 -13.27
N ALA A 96 11.84 3.42 -12.44
CA ALA A 96 12.94 2.51 -12.14
C ALA A 96 12.58 1.43 -11.09
N GLY A 97 11.35 1.42 -10.55
CA GLY A 97 10.93 0.52 -9.48
C GLY A 97 11.61 0.78 -8.13
N LYS A 98 12.13 2.00 -7.91
CA LYS A 98 12.80 2.44 -6.68
C LYS A 98 11.84 3.26 -5.82
N ASN A 99 12.08 3.26 -4.51
CA ASN A 99 11.30 4.02 -3.53
C ASN A 99 9.77 3.87 -3.66
N LEU A 100 9.33 2.69 -4.11
CA LEU A 100 7.92 2.36 -4.15
C LEU A 100 7.39 2.18 -2.72
N PRO A 101 6.12 2.56 -2.46
CA PRO A 101 5.55 2.39 -1.14
C PRO A 101 5.41 0.91 -0.79
N VAL A 102 6.02 0.51 0.30
CA VAL A 102 5.79 -0.81 0.91
C VAL A 102 4.58 -0.68 1.83
N ILE A 103 3.49 -1.33 1.46
CA ILE A 103 2.24 -1.33 2.23
C ILE A 103 2.23 -2.58 3.10
N THR A 104 2.15 -2.37 4.41
CA THR A 104 2.19 -3.47 5.39
C THR A 104 0.88 -3.51 6.17
N PHE A 105 0.17 -4.64 6.10
CA PHE A 105 -0.99 -4.93 6.92
C PHE A 105 -0.57 -5.63 8.22
N SER A 106 -1.30 -5.38 9.29
CA SER A 106 -1.17 -6.12 10.55
C SER A 106 -2.56 -6.54 11.05
N PRO A 107 -2.88 -7.85 11.04
CA PRO A 107 -2.05 -8.94 10.52
C PRO A 107 -1.99 -8.96 8.97
N ASN A 108 -0.91 -9.55 8.43
CA ASN A 108 -0.69 -9.72 6.99
C ASN A 108 -1.14 -11.08 6.46
N THR A 109 -1.77 -11.89 7.30
CA THR A 109 -2.16 -13.29 7.01
C THR A 109 -3.59 -13.42 6.49
N ILE A 110 -4.33 -12.32 6.38
CA ILE A 110 -5.72 -12.35 5.91
C ILE A 110 -5.73 -12.41 4.38
N ALA A 111 -6.28 -13.48 3.83
CA ALA A 111 -6.43 -13.63 2.38
C ALA A 111 -7.36 -12.55 1.79
N GLY A 112 -7.02 -12.02 0.61
CA GLY A 112 -7.83 -10.99 -0.06
C GLY A 112 -7.53 -9.55 0.36
N GLN A 113 -6.49 -9.32 1.19
CA GLN A 113 -5.97 -7.97 1.39
C GLN A 113 -5.51 -7.38 0.06
N LYS A 114 -5.90 -6.14 -0.21
CA LYS A 114 -5.64 -5.49 -1.51
C LYS A 114 -5.18 -4.05 -1.32
N VAL A 115 -4.28 -3.63 -2.20
CA VAL A 115 -3.82 -2.24 -2.30
C VAL A 115 -4.14 -1.72 -3.70
N GLN A 116 -4.68 -0.52 -3.77
CA GLN A 116 -4.92 0.21 -5.01
C GLN A 116 -4.49 1.67 -4.84
N TYR A 117 -4.27 2.35 -5.94
CA TYR A 117 -3.91 3.77 -5.97
C TYR A 117 -5.02 4.53 -6.69
N LYS A 118 -5.61 5.51 -6.00
CA LYS A 118 -6.67 6.36 -6.52
C LYS A 118 -6.09 7.72 -6.91
N ASN A 119 -6.26 8.13 -8.16
CA ASN A 119 -5.82 9.44 -8.63
C ASN A 119 -6.82 10.55 -8.24
N ALA A 120 -6.51 11.80 -8.61
CA ALA A 120 -7.36 12.96 -8.31
C ALA A 120 -8.76 12.90 -8.94
N SER A 121 -8.94 12.18 -10.07
CA SER A 121 -10.25 11.98 -10.69
C SER A 121 -11.05 10.84 -10.08
N GLY A 122 -10.48 10.12 -9.10
CA GLY A 122 -11.10 8.98 -8.43
C GLY A 122 -10.88 7.63 -9.12
N ALA A 123 -10.13 7.59 -10.24
CA ALA A 123 -9.81 6.33 -10.91
C ALA A 123 -8.81 5.50 -10.09
N LEU A 124 -9.10 4.19 -10.00
CA LEU A 124 -8.31 3.21 -9.25
C LEU A 124 -7.35 2.45 -10.18
N SER A 125 -6.15 2.19 -9.71
CA SER A 125 -5.13 1.36 -10.35
C SER A 125 -4.53 0.38 -9.35
N ASP A 126 -4.31 -0.87 -9.74
CA ASP A 126 -3.61 -1.87 -8.92
C ASP A 126 -2.08 -1.63 -8.89
N LYS A 127 -1.57 -0.79 -9.80
CA LYS A 127 -0.17 -0.37 -9.84
C LYS A 127 -0.07 1.12 -9.57
N LEU A 128 1.01 1.52 -8.88
CA LEU A 128 1.30 2.94 -8.71
C LEU A 128 1.53 3.58 -10.10
N PRO A 129 0.75 4.60 -10.49
CA PRO A 129 0.98 5.32 -11.75
C PRO A 129 2.29 6.09 -11.69
N ALA A 130 3.01 6.13 -12.83
CA ALA A 130 4.26 6.88 -12.95
C ALA A 130 4.07 8.37 -13.29
N ALA A 131 2.84 8.82 -13.54
CA ALA A 131 2.58 10.25 -13.75
C ALA A 131 2.75 11.02 -12.44
N ASP A 132 3.27 12.23 -12.52
CA ASP A 132 3.35 13.13 -11.37
C ASP A 132 1.96 13.44 -10.80
N GLY A 133 1.88 13.55 -9.48
CA GLY A 133 0.62 13.78 -8.79
C GLY A 133 0.56 13.17 -7.39
N VAL A 134 -0.57 13.40 -6.75
CA VAL A 134 -0.88 12.82 -5.43
C VAL A 134 -1.89 11.70 -5.61
N TYR A 135 -1.52 10.53 -5.14
CA TYR A 135 -2.34 9.33 -5.18
C TYR A 135 -2.80 8.96 -3.78
N THR A 136 -4.07 8.63 -3.63
CA THR A 136 -4.57 8.02 -2.39
C THR A 136 -4.25 6.53 -2.42
N VAL A 137 -3.56 6.04 -1.41
CA VAL A 137 -3.38 4.61 -1.19
C VAL A 137 -4.68 4.05 -0.61
N VAL A 138 -5.33 3.18 -1.35
CA VAL A 138 -6.58 2.52 -0.92
C VAL A 138 -6.21 1.12 -0.48
N ALA A 139 -6.17 0.91 0.83
CA ALA A 139 -5.87 -0.39 1.43
C ALA A 139 -7.16 -1.02 1.94
N THR A 140 -7.45 -2.24 1.53
CA THR A 140 -8.63 -2.98 1.94
C THR A 140 -8.26 -4.34 2.51
N SER A 141 -8.97 -4.76 3.54
CA SER A 141 -8.92 -6.12 4.09
C SER A 141 -10.34 -6.62 4.25
N PRO A 142 -10.67 -7.83 3.78
CA PRO A 142 -11.98 -8.39 3.97
C PRO A 142 -12.24 -8.69 5.44
N GLU A 143 -13.50 -8.73 5.83
CA GLU A 143 -13.91 -9.21 7.14
C GLU A 143 -13.67 -10.73 7.24
N THR A 144 -13.32 -11.19 8.42
CA THR A 144 -13.12 -12.61 8.73
C THR A 144 -13.88 -13.01 10.01
N ALA A 145 -13.72 -14.25 10.44
CA ALA A 145 -14.30 -14.68 11.73
C ALA A 145 -13.75 -13.89 12.93
N GLU A 146 -12.49 -13.41 12.85
CA GLU A 146 -11.82 -12.74 13.99
C GLU A 146 -11.60 -11.25 13.79
N TYR A 147 -11.48 -10.79 12.52
CA TYR A 147 -11.10 -9.43 12.18
C TYR A 147 -12.21 -8.70 11.44
N ALA A 148 -12.45 -7.45 11.80
CA ALA A 148 -13.34 -6.56 11.08
C ALA A 148 -12.74 -6.17 9.71
N ALA A 149 -13.61 -5.84 8.75
CA ALA A 149 -13.17 -5.31 7.47
C ALA A 149 -12.39 -3.99 7.67
N LEU A 150 -11.36 -3.78 6.83
CA LEU A 150 -10.65 -2.50 6.73
C LEU A 150 -10.87 -1.90 5.35
N LYS A 151 -11.15 -0.59 5.33
CA LYS A 151 -10.95 0.26 4.16
C LYS A 151 -10.26 1.54 4.64
N ASP A 152 -8.99 1.71 4.27
CA ASP A 152 -8.21 2.90 4.59
C ASP A 152 -7.91 3.68 3.31
N GLU A 153 -8.22 4.97 3.30
CA GLU A 153 -7.96 5.94 2.22
C GLU A 153 -7.25 7.20 2.76
N ASN A 154 -6.67 7.12 3.96
CA ASN A 154 -6.03 8.27 4.60
C ASN A 154 -4.60 8.50 4.13
N MET A 155 -3.93 7.45 3.68
CA MET A 155 -2.55 7.53 3.21
C MET A 155 -2.48 8.15 1.82
N LYS A 156 -1.57 9.11 1.65
CA LYS A 156 -1.28 9.75 0.36
C LYS A 156 0.13 9.42 -0.06
N PHE A 157 0.31 9.06 -1.33
CA PHE A 157 1.62 8.89 -1.95
C PHE A 157 1.81 9.97 -3.03
N THR A 158 2.92 10.70 -2.96
CA THR A 158 3.23 11.77 -3.90
C THR A 158 4.28 11.31 -4.90
N VAL A 159 3.94 11.35 -6.20
CA VAL A 159 4.91 11.24 -7.29
C VAL A 159 5.26 12.66 -7.72
N SER A 160 6.49 13.08 -7.45
CA SER A 160 6.98 14.40 -7.86
C SER A 160 7.44 14.38 -9.31
N LYS A 161 7.46 15.56 -9.93
CA LYS A 161 7.98 15.71 -11.29
C LYS A 161 9.40 15.19 -11.40
N ALA A 162 9.74 14.63 -12.55
CA ALA A 162 11.12 14.34 -12.90
C ALA A 162 11.92 15.66 -12.99
N ASN A 163 13.21 15.58 -12.66
CA ASN A 163 14.12 16.68 -12.97
C ASN A 163 14.25 16.82 -14.48
N VAL A 164 14.50 18.03 -14.96
CA VAL A 164 14.69 18.31 -16.39
C VAL A 164 16.11 18.79 -16.64
N LEU A 165 16.68 18.37 -17.76
CA LEU A 165 17.98 18.85 -18.23
C LEU A 165 17.78 20.11 -19.09
N ASN A 166 18.26 21.25 -18.59
CA ASN A 166 18.26 22.46 -19.34
C ASN A 166 19.70 22.85 -19.70
N TYR A 167 19.95 23.10 -21.00
CA TYR A 167 21.23 23.58 -21.47
C TYR A 167 21.05 24.49 -22.70
N ASN A 168 21.96 25.43 -22.87
CA ASN A 168 21.97 26.36 -23.98
C ASN A 168 23.39 26.89 -24.24
N VAL A 169 23.57 27.50 -25.41
CA VAL A 169 24.72 28.37 -25.67
C VAL A 169 24.27 29.81 -25.36
N GLU A 170 25.01 30.49 -24.48
CA GLU A 170 24.62 31.82 -23.95
C GLU A 170 24.41 32.85 -25.10
N THR A 171 25.26 32.80 -26.13
CA THR A 171 25.11 33.62 -27.34
C THR A 171 24.88 32.72 -28.53
N ALA A 172 23.72 32.82 -29.16
CA ALA A 172 23.36 32.03 -30.32
C ALA A 172 24.37 32.27 -31.49
N GLY A 173 24.71 31.20 -32.21
CA GLY A 173 25.62 31.25 -33.34
C GLY A 173 27.10 31.15 -33.00
N GLN A 174 27.51 31.17 -31.73
CA GLN A 174 28.91 31.01 -31.33
C GLN A 174 29.37 29.55 -31.20
N GLY A 175 28.43 28.63 -31.10
CA GLY A 175 28.72 27.21 -30.99
C GLY A 175 27.46 26.37 -30.93
N THR A 176 27.66 25.08 -30.72
CA THR A 176 26.58 24.11 -30.49
C THR A 176 26.88 23.32 -29.20
N VAL A 177 25.80 22.89 -28.51
CA VAL A 177 25.86 21.97 -27.41
C VAL A 177 24.82 20.88 -27.64
N THR A 178 25.24 19.65 -27.48
CA THR A 178 24.36 18.46 -27.47
C THR A 178 24.59 17.66 -26.20
N ALA A 179 23.59 16.92 -25.77
CA ALA A 179 23.69 16.08 -24.57
C ALA A 179 23.23 14.66 -24.89
N LYS A 180 23.85 13.69 -24.21
CA LYS A 180 23.44 12.28 -24.21
C LYS A 180 23.37 11.77 -22.80
N MET A 181 22.41 10.88 -22.55
CA MET A 181 22.33 10.10 -21.32
C MET A 181 22.38 8.61 -21.70
N GLY A 182 23.50 7.95 -21.38
CA GLY A 182 23.84 6.67 -21.98
C GLY A 182 23.97 6.78 -23.51
N SER A 183 23.19 6.01 -24.26
CA SER A 183 23.12 6.08 -25.74
C SER A 183 22.03 7.01 -26.27
N THR A 184 21.20 7.62 -25.42
CA THR A 184 20.01 8.41 -25.81
C THR A 184 20.38 9.87 -25.96
N ASP A 185 20.03 10.50 -27.11
CA ASP A 185 20.14 11.93 -27.29
C ASP A 185 19.11 12.67 -26.44
N MET A 186 19.55 13.73 -25.75
CA MET A 186 18.74 14.52 -24.84
C MET A 186 18.59 15.93 -25.37
N ALA A 187 17.36 16.37 -25.62
CA ALA A 187 17.11 17.79 -25.92
C ALA A 187 17.05 18.60 -24.60
N SER A 188 17.31 19.91 -24.68
CA SER A 188 17.09 20.83 -23.57
C SER A 188 15.60 20.81 -23.18
N GLY A 189 15.29 20.64 -21.88
CA GLY A 189 13.94 20.46 -21.38
C GLY A 189 13.49 18.99 -21.25
N ASN A 190 14.29 18.03 -21.70
CA ASN A 190 13.97 16.61 -21.50
C ASN A 190 14.11 16.21 -20.05
N GLU A 191 13.22 15.31 -19.61
CA GLU A 191 13.29 14.69 -18.28
C GLU A 191 14.55 13.83 -18.15
N ILE A 192 15.23 13.89 -17.01
CA ILE A 192 16.46 13.14 -16.71
C ILE A 192 16.17 12.01 -15.73
N ILE A 193 16.91 10.92 -15.86
CA ILE A 193 16.90 9.82 -14.90
C ILE A 193 17.85 10.16 -13.75
N ASN A 194 17.32 10.27 -12.56
CA ASN A 194 18.10 10.60 -11.36
C ASN A 194 19.27 9.63 -11.16
N GLY A 195 20.46 10.18 -10.88
CA GLY A 195 21.69 9.41 -10.66
C GLY A 195 22.40 8.94 -11.92
N GLN A 196 21.89 9.23 -13.14
CA GLN A 196 22.62 8.97 -14.38
C GLN A 196 23.37 10.22 -14.85
N PRO A 197 24.65 10.09 -15.27
CA PRO A 197 25.41 11.21 -15.81
C PRO A 197 24.94 11.58 -17.21
N ALA A 198 24.83 12.87 -17.48
CA ALA A 198 24.69 13.41 -18.84
C ALA A 198 26.07 13.77 -19.41
N VAL A 199 26.33 13.38 -20.65
CA VAL A 199 27.56 13.73 -21.41
C VAL A 199 27.20 14.83 -22.39
N PHE A 200 27.90 15.96 -22.27
CA PHE A 200 27.73 17.09 -23.19
C PHE A 200 28.85 17.12 -24.23
N THR A 201 28.51 17.30 -25.48
CA THR A 201 29.44 17.62 -26.55
C THR A 201 29.26 19.08 -26.91
N ILE A 202 30.34 19.87 -26.79
CA ILE A 202 30.34 21.30 -27.01
C ILE A 202 31.28 21.61 -28.15
N ILE A 203 30.81 22.29 -29.17
CA ILE A 203 31.58 22.66 -30.37
C ILE A 203 31.49 24.16 -30.56
N ALA A 204 32.62 24.84 -30.54
CA ALA A 204 32.69 26.25 -30.90
C ALA A 204 32.68 26.42 -32.44
N ASN A 205 31.94 27.38 -32.94
CA ASN A 205 31.95 27.71 -34.36
C ASN A 205 33.27 28.38 -34.76
N PRO A 206 33.64 28.35 -36.04
CA PRO A 206 34.85 29.03 -36.53
C PRO A 206 34.96 30.49 -36.05
N GLY A 207 36.08 30.86 -35.51
CA GLY A 207 36.32 32.19 -34.95
C GLY A 207 35.95 32.37 -33.49
N PHE A 208 35.37 31.36 -32.85
CA PHE A 208 35.00 31.40 -31.44
C PHE A 208 35.77 30.38 -30.63
N LEU A 209 35.93 30.64 -29.33
CA LEU A 209 36.55 29.75 -28.34
C LEU A 209 35.60 29.55 -27.20
N LEU A 210 35.63 28.31 -26.62
CA LEU A 210 34.93 28.03 -25.38
C LEU A 210 35.57 28.81 -24.23
N ASN A 211 34.85 29.78 -23.69
CA ASN A 211 35.32 30.66 -22.61
C ASN A 211 34.91 30.18 -21.24
N LYS A 212 33.68 29.66 -21.11
CA LYS A 212 33.10 29.31 -19.82
C LYS A 212 32.06 28.20 -19.94
N ILE A 213 32.05 27.31 -18.99
CA ILE A 213 30.93 26.37 -18.72
C ILE A 213 30.40 26.70 -17.36
N VAL A 214 29.08 26.80 -17.23
CA VAL A 214 28.38 26.97 -15.94
C VAL A 214 27.43 25.82 -15.72
N VAL A 215 27.52 25.19 -14.58
CA VAL A 215 26.63 24.09 -14.14
C VAL A 215 25.94 24.51 -12.85
N ASN A 216 24.62 24.54 -12.85
CA ASN A 216 23.80 24.98 -11.70
C ASN A 216 24.29 26.31 -11.08
N GLY A 217 24.59 27.29 -11.95
CA GLY A 217 25.06 28.60 -11.51
C GLY A 217 26.56 28.69 -11.15
N THR A 218 27.26 27.55 -11.08
CA THR A 218 28.68 27.50 -10.71
C THR A 218 29.56 27.32 -11.94
N ALA A 219 30.60 28.15 -12.08
CA ALA A 219 31.55 28.02 -13.16
C ALA A 219 32.43 26.77 -12.96
N VAL A 220 32.66 26.02 -14.05
CA VAL A 220 33.59 24.89 -14.06
C VAL A 220 35.01 25.44 -14.07
N SER A 221 35.82 25.07 -13.10
CA SER A 221 37.17 25.66 -12.88
C SER A 221 38.22 25.21 -13.88
N ALA A 222 38.05 24.05 -14.53
CA ALA A 222 38.98 23.54 -15.53
C ALA A 222 38.22 23.27 -16.83
N LEU A 223 38.43 24.09 -17.84
CA LEU A 223 37.89 23.86 -19.17
C LEU A 223 38.77 22.86 -19.93
N PRO A 224 38.17 21.83 -20.57
CA PRO A 224 38.91 20.97 -21.46
C PRO A 224 39.49 21.81 -22.63
N LYS A 225 40.75 21.52 -23.00
CA LYS A 225 41.43 22.21 -24.13
C LYS A 225 41.34 21.36 -25.39
N GLY A 226 40.98 21.99 -26.50
CA GLY A 226 40.86 21.32 -27.82
C GLY A 226 39.43 21.26 -28.32
N ALA A 227 39.26 21.01 -29.61
CA ALA A 227 37.96 20.87 -30.24
C ALA A 227 37.78 19.43 -30.77
N PRO A 228 36.59 18.82 -30.65
CA PRO A 228 35.44 19.16 -29.79
C PRO A 228 35.68 18.79 -28.33
N VAL A 229 35.07 19.53 -27.43
CA VAL A 229 35.18 19.28 -25.98
C VAL A 229 34.06 18.36 -25.52
N SER A 230 34.40 17.22 -24.95
CA SER A 230 33.47 16.35 -24.24
C SER A 230 33.53 16.63 -22.74
N TYR A 231 32.40 16.99 -22.12
CA TYR A 231 32.27 17.24 -20.70
C TYR A 231 31.28 16.26 -20.07
N THR A 232 31.76 15.51 -19.10
CA THR A 232 30.93 14.53 -18.40
C THR A 232 30.71 15.03 -16.96
N HIS A 233 29.60 15.67 -16.67
CA HIS A 233 29.12 15.84 -15.30
C HIS A 233 27.70 16.32 -15.24
N LEU A 234 26.84 15.50 -14.65
CA LEU A 234 25.75 15.92 -13.76
C LEU A 234 25.34 14.68 -12.97
N ARG A 235 25.66 14.67 -11.69
CA ARG A 235 24.88 13.89 -10.73
C ARG A 235 23.76 14.81 -10.26
N ALA A 236 22.52 14.44 -10.54
CA ALA A 236 21.36 14.99 -9.85
C ALA A 236 21.22 14.31 -8.50
#